data_69aad22904f807dee0fba08396f82443
#
_entry.id   69aad22904f807dee0fba08396f82443
#
_cell.length_a   1.000
_cell.length_b   1.000
_cell.length_c   1.000
_cell.angle_alpha   90.00
_cell.angle_beta   90.00
_cell.angle_gamma   90.00
#
_symmetry.space_group_name_H-M   'P 1'
#
loop_
_entity.id
_entity.type
_entity.pdbx_description
1 polymer ?
#
loop_
_entity_poly.entity_id
_entity_poly.type
_entity_poly.pdbx_seq_one_letter_code
_entity_poly.pdbx_strand_id
1 'polypeptide(L)'
;MSLCLTACGSQGGTNSAPPNITSNSSSSKPANEDTGNPSNEKGNRDNTPHCLVPLADGTNIIGNETVDVDISHTKDGYICVTYKGDAERTRLIISTPLQVSYTYDLQKDVCDTFPLTGENGLYNVGIYELISGNDYSVLYNDSFEVTSIDEYMPYLYPNQYVKFDSSTKAISLASDLVYGANNDLDAITSVYDYVITSIVYDYDKAENVESTYV
;
A
#
# COMPACT_ATOMS: atom_id res chain seq x y z
N MET A 1 18.25 -44.68 15.16
CA MET A 1 19.33 -44.52 14.17
C MET A 1 19.55 -43.03 13.98
N SER A 2 20.63 -42.56 14.54
CA SER A 2 21.05 -41.14 14.56
C SER A 2 21.94 -40.90 13.34
N LEU A 3 21.73 -39.79 12.62
CA LEU A 3 22.74 -39.28 11.72
C LEU A 3 22.90 -37.78 11.97
N CYS A 4 23.97 -37.46 12.69
CA CYS A 4 24.59 -36.13 12.70
C CYS A 4 25.34 -35.91 11.40
N LEU A 5 25.18 -34.71 10.81
CA LEU A 5 26.13 -34.18 9.85
C LEU A 5 26.54 -32.79 10.27
N THR A 6 27.70 -32.73 10.89
CA THR A 6 28.52 -31.54 11.08
C THR A 6 29.26 -31.24 9.80
N ALA A 7 29.20 -29.98 9.33
CA ALA A 7 30.21 -29.47 8.43
C ALA A 7 30.67 -28.10 8.93
N CYS A 8 31.84 -28.10 9.47
CA CYS A 8 32.67 -26.95 9.79
C CYS A 8 33.47 -26.58 8.53
N GLY A 9 33.57 -25.29 8.23
CA GLY A 9 34.40 -24.79 7.13
C GLY A 9 34.64 -23.30 7.30
N SER A 10 35.61 -22.99 8.13
CA SER A 10 36.22 -21.67 8.29
C SER A 10 37.35 -21.52 7.26
N GLN A 11 37.37 -20.41 6.54
CA GLN A 11 38.57 -19.70 6.04
C GLN A 11 38.05 -18.43 5.36
N GLY A 12 38.41 -17.21 5.71
CA GLY A 12 39.73 -16.65 5.77
C GLY A 12 39.84 -15.61 4.69
N GLY A 13 39.81 -14.36 5.11
CA GLY A 13 39.68 -13.08 4.44
C GLY A 13 40.52 -12.87 3.18
N THR A 14 40.11 -11.88 2.44
CA THR A 14 41.00 -10.80 1.95
C THR A 14 40.17 -9.61 1.58
N ASN A 15 40.44 -8.48 2.21
CA ASN A 15 40.02 -7.16 1.82
C ASN A 15 40.58 -6.84 0.43
N SER A 16 39.69 -6.64 -0.52
CA SER A 16 40.03 -5.98 -1.80
C SER A 16 39.18 -4.72 -1.87
N ALA A 17 39.84 -3.57 -1.76
CA ALA A 17 39.26 -2.28 -2.03
C ALA A 17 38.78 -2.19 -3.49
N PRO A 18 37.68 -1.48 -3.79
CA PRO A 18 37.24 -1.30 -5.16
C PRO A 18 38.24 -0.41 -5.93
N PRO A 19 38.44 -0.63 -7.24
CA PRO A 19 39.36 0.16 -8.03
C PRO A 19 38.87 1.59 -8.17
N ASN A 20 39.80 2.50 -7.94
CA ASN A 20 39.70 3.94 -8.17
C ASN A 20 39.51 4.20 -9.66
N ILE A 21 38.31 4.56 -10.09
CA ILE A 21 38.06 4.97 -11.47
C ILE A 21 38.35 6.48 -11.53
N THR A 22 39.51 6.80 -12.06
CA THR A 22 39.89 8.15 -12.40
C THR A 22 39.00 8.66 -13.55
N SER A 23 38.15 9.61 -13.25
CA SER A 23 37.29 10.30 -14.19
C SER A 23 38.13 11.19 -15.11
N ASN A 24 38.26 10.84 -16.37
CA ASN A 24 38.61 11.80 -17.40
C ASN A 24 37.34 12.51 -17.88
N SER A 25 37.20 13.74 -17.48
CA SER A 25 36.22 14.67 -17.98
C SER A 25 36.53 15.06 -19.42
N SER A 26 35.59 14.75 -20.32
CA SER A 26 35.42 15.58 -21.51
C SER A 26 33.98 15.99 -21.59
N SER A 27 33.77 17.28 -21.35
CA SER A 27 32.54 18.00 -21.43
C SER A 27 31.93 17.96 -22.82
N SER A 28 30.71 17.50 -22.93
CA SER A 28 29.77 18.10 -23.89
C SER A 28 28.41 18.09 -23.18
N LYS A 29 28.08 19.21 -22.56
CA LYS A 29 26.77 19.57 -22.05
C LYS A 29 25.83 19.74 -23.25
N PRO A 30 24.76 18.98 -23.40
CA PRO A 30 23.62 19.47 -24.15
C PRO A 30 22.93 20.48 -23.24
N ALA A 31 22.95 21.71 -23.60
CA ALA A 31 22.09 22.72 -23.05
C ALA A 31 20.66 22.40 -23.47
N ASN A 32 19.85 21.98 -22.53
CA ASN A 32 18.43 22.26 -22.46
C ASN A 32 18.09 22.43 -21.00
N GLU A 33 18.36 23.62 -20.50
CA GLU A 33 17.66 24.17 -19.36
C GLU A 33 16.27 24.56 -19.85
N ASP A 34 15.37 23.60 -19.95
CA ASP A 34 13.96 23.89 -19.79
C ASP A 34 13.63 23.60 -18.32
N THR A 35 13.96 24.57 -17.46
CA THR A 35 13.34 24.70 -16.16
C THR A 35 11.89 25.07 -16.45
N GLY A 36 11.06 24.06 -16.69
CA GLY A 36 9.64 24.21 -16.87
C GLY A 36 9.04 24.86 -15.63
N ASN A 37 8.96 26.19 -15.69
CA ASN A 37 8.04 26.94 -14.88
C ASN A 37 6.66 26.31 -15.18
N PRO A 38 5.88 25.82 -14.18
CA PRO A 38 4.57 25.27 -14.47
C PRO A 38 3.81 26.29 -15.30
N SER A 39 3.46 25.92 -16.52
CA SER A 39 2.75 26.82 -17.40
C SER A 39 1.41 27.13 -16.72
N ASN A 40 1.09 28.41 -16.50
CA ASN A 40 -0.21 28.84 -15.96
C ASN A 40 -1.35 28.56 -16.97
N GLU A 41 -1.07 27.87 -18.05
CA GLU A 41 -2.05 27.50 -19.07
C GLU A 41 -2.57 26.09 -18.79
N LYS A 42 -3.89 25.95 -18.86
CA LYS A 42 -4.54 24.64 -18.71
C LYS A 42 -4.09 23.70 -19.83
N GLY A 43 -3.65 22.50 -19.48
CA GLY A 43 -3.36 21.45 -20.45
C GLY A 43 -4.61 20.95 -21.17
N ASN A 44 -4.41 20.22 -22.27
CA ASN A 44 -5.50 19.67 -23.08
C ASN A 44 -6.13 18.39 -22.48
N ARG A 45 -5.49 17.80 -21.48
CA ARG A 45 -5.97 16.62 -20.76
C ARG A 45 -6.99 17.03 -19.71
N ASP A 46 -7.98 16.16 -19.45
CA ASP A 46 -8.78 16.29 -18.23
C ASP A 46 -7.95 15.82 -17.04
N ASN A 47 -7.45 16.77 -16.26
CA ASN A 47 -6.64 16.57 -15.08
C ASN A 47 -7.43 16.68 -13.77
N THR A 48 -8.77 16.62 -13.84
CA THR A 48 -9.62 16.66 -12.66
C THR A 48 -9.38 15.43 -11.78
N PRO A 49 -8.97 15.58 -10.51
CA PRO A 49 -8.80 14.45 -9.63
C PRO A 49 -10.13 13.72 -9.37
N HIS A 50 -10.10 12.40 -9.52
CA HIS A 50 -11.22 11.53 -9.18
C HIS A 50 -10.84 10.67 -7.98
N CYS A 51 -11.44 10.97 -6.81
CA CYS A 51 -11.26 10.14 -5.63
C CYS A 51 -12.34 9.06 -5.61
N LEU A 52 -11.93 7.81 -5.66
CA LEU A 52 -12.82 6.69 -5.46
C LEU A 52 -13.16 6.59 -3.96
N VAL A 53 -14.43 6.38 -3.66
CA VAL A 53 -14.92 6.22 -2.29
C VAL A 53 -15.37 4.77 -2.13
N PRO A 54 -14.76 4.00 -1.22
CA PRO A 54 -15.20 2.63 -0.98
C PRO A 54 -16.59 2.61 -0.35
N LEU A 55 -17.40 1.65 -0.76
CA LEU A 55 -18.74 1.41 -0.24
C LEU A 55 -18.76 0.09 0.53
N ALA A 56 -19.58 0.05 1.57
CA ALA A 56 -19.92 -1.16 2.30
C ALA A 56 -21.44 -1.28 2.29
N ASP A 57 -21.99 -1.63 1.13
CA ASP A 57 -23.43 -1.63 0.89
C ASP A 57 -24.13 -2.92 1.41
N GLY A 58 -23.34 -3.89 1.85
CA GLY A 58 -23.83 -5.07 2.55
C GLY A 58 -24.65 -6.03 1.68
N THR A 59 -24.51 -5.97 0.36
CA THR A 59 -25.26 -6.84 -0.54
C THR A 59 -24.74 -8.29 -0.51
N ASN A 60 -23.48 -8.49 -0.10
CA ASN A 60 -22.88 -9.80 0.08
C ASN A 60 -21.95 -9.81 1.29
N ILE A 61 -22.46 -10.28 2.43
CA ILE A 61 -21.70 -10.33 3.70
C ILE A 61 -21.46 -11.80 4.07
N ILE A 62 -20.21 -12.11 4.43
CA ILE A 62 -19.83 -13.31 5.15
C ILE A 62 -19.37 -12.91 6.56
N GLY A 63 -19.47 -13.80 7.53
CA GLY A 63 -19.10 -13.46 8.91
C GLY A 63 -19.85 -14.25 9.97
N ASN A 64 -19.89 -13.68 11.18
CA ASN A 64 -20.62 -14.20 12.32
C ASN A 64 -21.22 -13.03 13.13
N GLU A 65 -21.71 -13.28 14.34
CA GLU A 65 -22.31 -12.25 15.18
C GLU A 65 -21.35 -11.11 15.54
N THR A 66 -20.04 -11.36 15.52
CA THR A 66 -18.99 -10.43 15.94
C THR A 66 -18.24 -9.79 14.77
N VAL A 67 -18.29 -10.39 13.58
CA VAL A 67 -17.53 -9.94 12.41
C VAL A 67 -18.44 -9.89 11.19
N ASP A 68 -18.42 -8.77 10.48
CA ASP A 68 -18.93 -8.65 9.12
C ASP A 68 -17.76 -8.47 8.14
N VAL A 69 -17.71 -9.31 7.12
CA VAL A 69 -16.81 -9.16 5.97
C VAL A 69 -17.70 -8.91 4.75
N ASP A 70 -17.79 -7.67 4.33
CA ASP A 70 -18.54 -7.28 3.15
C ASP A 70 -17.69 -7.52 1.90
N ILE A 71 -18.05 -8.53 1.14
CA ILE A 71 -17.42 -8.96 -0.12
C ILE A 71 -18.17 -8.46 -1.36
N SER A 72 -19.07 -7.50 -1.20
CA SER A 72 -19.90 -6.95 -2.29
C SER A 72 -19.08 -6.35 -3.42
N HIS A 73 -17.89 -5.80 -3.08
CA HIS A 73 -17.03 -5.05 -3.98
C HIS A 73 -15.72 -5.76 -4.36
N THR A 74 -15.70 -7.09 -4.29
CA THR A 74 -14.51 -7.88 -4.72
C THR A 74 -14.15 -7.65 -6.18
N LYS A 75 -15.11 -7.31 -7.05
CA LYS A 75 -14.86 -6.94 -8.45
C LYS A 75 -14.13 -5.61 -8.60
N ASP A 76 -14.31 -4.71 -7.63
CA ASP A 76 -13.64 -3.42 -7.54
C ASP A 76 -12.30 -3.52 -6.82
N GLY A 77 -11.93 -4.74 -6.38
CA GLY A 77 -10.64 -5.05 -5.81
C GLY A 77 -10.50 -4.75 -4.32
N TYR A 78 -11.60 -4.71 -3.55
CA TYR A 78 -11.54 -4.55 -2.10
C TYR A 78 -12.67 -5.28 -1.37
N ILE A 79 -12.46 -5.43 -0.06
CA ILE A 79 -13.48 -5.84 0.91
C ILE A 79 -13.56 -4.79 2.03
N CYS A 80 -14.70 -4.73 2.72
CA CYS A 80 -14.83 -3.96 3.94
C CYS A 80 -15.02 -4.91 5.12
N VAL A 81 -14.32 -4.68 6.23
CA VAL A 81 -14.42 -5.53 7.42
C VAL A 81 -14.78 -4.69 8.62
N THR A 82 -15.80 -5.16 9.38
CA THR A 82 -16.22 -4.55 10.64
C THR A 82 -16.11 -5.58 11.76
N TYR A 83 -15.34 -5.26 12.79
CA TYR A 83 -15.23 -6.02 14.02
C TYR A 83 -16.09 -5.39 15.12
N LYS A 84 -16.95 -6.19 15.78
CA LYS A 84 -17.93 -5.74 16.79
C LYS A 84 -17.61 -6.28 18.19
N GLY A 85 -16.55 -7.08 18.34
CA GLY A 85 -16.18 -7.69 19.61
C GLY A 85 -15.47 -6.72 20.57
N ASP A 86 -15.03 -7.26 21.70
CA ASP A 86 -14.44 -6.49 22.80
C ASP A 86 -12.98 -6.90 23.11
N ALA A 87 -12.32 -7.64 22.23
CA ALA A 87 -10.91 -8.00 22.44
C ALA A 87 -10.02 -6.75 22.37
N GLU A 88 -8.99 -6.72 23.22
CA GLU A 88 -8.03 -5.62 23.29
C GLU A 88 -7.32 -5.39 21.95
N ARG A 89 -7.08 -6.48 21.20
CA ARG A 89 -6.46 -6.44 19.89
C ARG A 89 -7.04 -7.52 18.99
N THR A 90 -7.37 -7.12 17.77
CA THR A 90 -7.91 -8.04 16.76
C THR A 90 -7.10 -7.89 15.47
N ARG A 91 -6.73 -9.01 14.87
CA ARG A 91 -6.01 -9.06 13.60
C ARG A 91 -6.86 -9.65 12.50
N LEU A 92 -6.78 -9.02 11.35
CA LEU A 92 -7.24 -9.54 10.07
C LEU A 92 -6.03 -10.06 9.29
N ILE A 93 -6.13 -11.27 8.76
CA ILE A 93 -5.16 -11.83 7.82
C ILE A 93 -5.89 -12.12 6.52
N ILE A 94 -5.43 -11.53 5.43
CA ILE A 94 -5.92 -11.79 4.08
C ILE A 94 -4.83 -12.57 3.33
N SER A 95 -5.13 -13.79 2.90
CA SER A 95 -4.23 -14.60 2.10
C SER A 95 -4.70 -14.64 0.65
N THR A 96 -3.80 -14.32 -0.26
CA THR A 96 -4.05 -14.29 -1.71
C THR A 96 -3.98 -15.67 -2.33
N PRO A 97 -4.44 -15.87 -3.57
CA PRO A 97 -4.28 -17.12 -4.31
C PRO A 97 -2.82 -17.58 -4.43
N LEU A 98 -1.87 -16.63 -4.45
CA LEU A 98 -0.42 -16.90 -4.49
C LEU A 98 0.19 -17.20 -3.11
N GLN A 99 -0.64 -17.40 -2.09
CA GLN A 99 -0.19 -17.67 -0.71
C GLN A 99 0.62 -16.54 -0.06
N VAL A 100 0.45 -15.31 -0.56
CA VAL A 100 0.95 -14.11 0.12
C VAL A 100 -0.10 -13.68 1.14
N SER A 101 0.32 -13.42 2.38
CA SER A 101 -0.58 -13.01 3.45
C SER A 101 -0.28 -11.59 3.91
N TYR A 102 -1.33 -10.79 4.05
CA TYR A 102 -1.29 -9.44 4.58
C TYR A 102 -1.98 -9.42 5.94
N THR A 103 -1.34 -8.81 6.92
CA THR A 103 -1.87 -8.71 8.29
C THR A 103 -2.21 -7.26 8.61
N TYR A 104 -3.39 -7.05 9.16
CA TYR A 104 -3.93 -5.75 9.56
C TYR A 104 -4.45 -5.82 10.99
N ASP A 105 -4.44 -4.71 11.70
CA ASP A 105 -5.12 -4.60 13.00
C ASP A 105 -6.53 -4.01 12.77
N LEU A 106 -7.56 -4.61 13.35
CA LEU A 106 -8.94 -4.13 13.29
C LEU A 106 -9.28 -3.28 14.51
N GLN A 107 -10.03 -2.22 14.28
CA GLN A 107 -10.61 -1.40 15.35
C GLN A 107 -12.09 -1.76 15.54
N LYS A 108 -12.55 -1.75 16.78
CA LYS A 108 -13.95 -2.04 17.09
C LYS A 108 -14.88 -1.02 16.44
N ASP A 109 -15.96 -1.52 15.86
CA ASP A 109 -17.05 -0.75 15.24
C ASP A 109 -16.61 0.19 14.09
N VAL A 110 -15.41 -0.03 13.55
CA VAL A 110 -14.90 0.68 12.36
C VAL A 110 -15.02 -0.24 11.15
N CYS A 111 -15.68 0.24 10.10
CA CYS A 111 -15.69 -0.42 8.80
C CYS A 111 -14.47 0.05 8.01
N ASP A 112 -13.41 -0.73 8.02
CA ASP A 112 -12.19 -0.43 7.26
C ASP A 112 -12.17 -1.18 5.92
N THR A 113 -11.53 -0.57 4.93
CA THR A 113 -11.37 -1.10 3.57
C THR A 113 -10.00 -1.76 3.41
N PHE A 114 -10.00 -2.96 2.84
CA PHE A 114 -8.79 -3.76 2.62
C PHE A 114 -8.66 -4.12 1.15
N PRO A 115 -7.53 -3.78 0.49
CA PRO A 115 -7.33 -4.04 -0.92
C PRO A 115 -7.02 -5.51 -1.18
N LEU A 116 -7.51 -6.03 -2.32
CA LEU A 116 -7.26 -7.38 -2.81
C LEU A 116 -6.21 -7.33 -3.92
N THR A 117 -4.95 -7.11 -3.54
CA THR A 117 -3.83 -6.83 -4.45
C THR A 117 -3.19 -8.06 -5.10
N GLY A 118 -3.76 -9.24 -4.89
CA GLY A 118 -3.32 -10.47 -5.57
C GLY A 118 -3.97 -10.67 -6.93
N GLU A 119 -3.67 -11.81 -7.55
CA GLU A 119 -4.35 -12.24 -8.77
C GLU A 119 -5.80 -12.67 -8.50
N ASN A 120 -6.59 -12.83 -9.54
CA ASN A 120 -7.92 -13.44 -9.45
C ASN A 120 -7.82 -14.87 -8.90
N GLY A 121 -8.80 -15.27 -8.11
CA GLY A 121 -8.88 -16.61 -7.54
C GLY A 121 -9.39 -16.62 -6.10
N LEU A 122 -9.10 -17.71 -5.39
CA LEU A 122 -9.58 -17.96 -4.03
C LEU A 122 -8.72 -17.20 -3.01
N TYR A 123 -9.36 -16.26 -2.33
CA TYR A 123 -8.80 -15.56 -1.16
C TYR A 123 -9.30 -16.20 0.13
N ASN A 124 -8.46 -16.19 1.16
CA ASN A 124 -8.85 -16.56 2.51
C ASN A 124 -8.79 -15.32 3.42
N VAL A 125 -9.80 -15.18 4.26
CA VAL A 125 -9.87 -14.16 5.30
C VAL A 125 -9.95 -14.81 6.66
N GLY A 126 -9.02 -14.46 7.56
CA GLY A 126 -8.99 -14.93 8.94
C GLY A 126 -8.98 -13.77 9.91
N ILE A 127 -9.86 -13.80 10.91
CA ILE A 127 -9.91 -12.83 12.00
C ILE A 127 -9.53 -13.52 13.30
N TYR A 128 -8.63 -12.90 14.05
CA TYR A 128 -8.00 -13.46 15.24
C TYR A 128 -8.05 -12.46 16.38
N GLU A 129 -8.49 -12.90 17.55
CA GLU A 129 -8.50 -12.11 18.78
C GLU A 129 -7.32 -12.44 19.67
N LEU A 130 -6.70 -11.42 20.27
CA LEU A 130 -5.67 -11.59 21.28
C LEU A 130 -6.27 -12.20 22.55
N ILE A 131 -5.69 -13.33 23.00
CA ILE A 131 -6.07 -13.95 24.28
C ILE A 131 -5.15 -13.49 25.41
N SER A 132 -3.83 -13.60 25.19
CA SER A 132 -2.84 -13.15 26.17
C SER A 132 -1.45 -13.05 25.51
N GLY A 133 -0.65 -12.07 25.90
CA GLY A 133 0.70 -11.90 25.39
C GLY A 133 0.75 -11.77 23.86
N ASN A 134 1.17 -12.81 23.16
CA ASN A 134 1.17 -12.89 21.68
C ASN A 134 0.30 -14.03 21.15
N ASP A 135 -0.51 -14.65 22.02
CA ASP A 135 -1.37 -15.77 21.65
C ASP A 135 -2.70 -15.26 21.11
N TYR A 136 -3.06 -15.70 19.93
CA TYR A 136 -4.31 -15.35 19.26
C TYR A 136 -5.20 -16.58 19.08
N SER A 137 -6.51 -16.38 19.19
CA SER A 137 -7.54 -17.37 18.86
C SER A 137 -8.22 -16.99 17.56
N VAL A 138 -8.55 -18.00 16.76
CA VAL A 138 -9.38 -17.79 15.57
C VAL A 138 -10.79 -17.42 15.99
N LEU A 139 -11.26 -16.25 15.58
CA LEU A 139 -12.64 -15.81 15.75
C LEU A 139 -13.50 -16.19 14.55
N TYR A 140 -12.95 -15.98 13.35
CA TYR A 140 -13.62 -16.26 12.09
C TYR A 140 -12.60 -16.63 11.01
N ASN A 141 -12.95 -17.55 10.12
CA ASN A 141 -12.13 -17.90 8.97
C ASN A 141 -13.07 -18.39 7.85
N ASP A 142 -12.89 -17.81 6.66
CA ASP A 142 -13.63 -18.21 5.46
C ASP A 142 -12.83 -17.87 4.18
N SER A 143 -13.37 -18.29 3.04
CA SER A 143 -12.76 -18.05 1.73
C SER A 143 -13.81 -17.55 0.75
N PHE A 144 -13.39 -16.68 -0.15
CA PHE A 144 -14.24 -16.17 -1.22
C PHE A 144 -13.47 -16.04 -2.52
N GLU A 145 -14.20 -16.14 -3.63
CA GLU A 145 -13.64 -16.05 -4.97
C GLU A 145 -13.58 -14.58 -5.41
N VAL A 146 -12.45 -14.17 -5.97
CA VAL A 146 -12.24 -12.84 -6.53
C VAL A 146 -12.07 -12.95 -8.05
N THR A 147 -12.88 -12.18 -8.75
CA THR A 147 -12.76 -11.99 -10.21
C THR A 147 -12.84 -10.49 -10.45
N SER A 148 -11.71 -9.82 -10.37
CA SER A 148 -11.61 -8.39 -10.63
C SER A 148 -11.67 -8.11 -12.13
N ILE A 149 -12.28 -6.98 -12.49
CA ILE A 149 -12.36 -6.51 -13.87
C ILE A 149 -11.05 -5.80 -14.27
N ASP A 150 -10.41 -5.15 -13.31
CA ASP A 150 -9.20 -4.34 -13.51
C ASP A 150 -8.20 -4.60 -12.38
N GLU A 151 -6.99 -5.02 -12.74
CA GLU A 151 -5.91 -5.34 -11.79
C GLU A 151 -5.38 -4.12 -11.03
N TYR A 152 -5.63 -2.91 -11.51
CA TYR A 152 -5.18 -1.67 -10.88
C TYR A 152 -6.18 -1.09 -9.87
N MET A 153 -7.44 -1.50 -9.93
CA MET A 153 -8.50 -0.98 -9.05
C MET A 153 -8.19 -1.09 -7.56
N PRO A 154 -7.58 -2.18 -7.04
CA PRO A 154 -7.25 -2.30 -5.62
C PRO A 154 -6.35 -1.18 -5.08
N TYR A 155 -5.56 -0.53 -5.95
CA TYR A 155 -4.61 0.53 -5.60
C TYR A 155 -5.22 1.95 -5.67
N LEU A 156 -6.44 2.07 -6.18
CA LEU A 156 -7.08 3.37 -6.41
C LEU A 156 -8.04 3.78 -5.28
N TYR A 157 -8.38 2.86 -4.38
CA TYR A 157 -9.22 3.13 -3.22
C TYR A 157 -8.40 3.50 -1.98
N PRO A 158 -8.89 4.43 -1.14
CA PRO A 158 -8.32 4.60 0.20
C PRO A 158 -8.48 3.31 1.01
N ASN A 159 -7.52 3.08 1.89
CA ASN A 159 -7.49 1.91 2.75
C ASN A 159 -6.97 2.28 4.16
N GLN A 160 -6.80 1.29 5.04
CA GLN A 160 -6.36 1.52 6.42
C GLN A 160 -5.06 2.34 6.51
N TYR A 161 -4.11 2.14 5.59
CA TYR A 161 -2.79 2.80 5.62
C TYR A 161 -2.73 4.08 4.79
N VAL A 162 -3.56 4.19 3.76
CA VAL A 162 -3.57 5.34 2.85
C VAL A 162 -4.99 5.92 2.81
N LYS A 163 -5.27 6.84 3.73
CA LYS A 163 -6.57 7.49 3.86
C LYS A 163 -6.57 8.81 3.09
N PHE A 164 -7.47 8.93 2.13
CA PHE A 164 -7.71 10.16 1.38
C PHE A 164 -9.16 10.25 0.94
N ASP A 165 -9.60 11.47 0.73
CA ASP A 165 -10.90 11.84 0.13
C ASP A 165 -10.74 13.13 -0.69
N SER A 166 -11.80 13.60 -1.30
CA SER A 166 -11.78 14.81 -2.12
C SER A 166 -11.38 16.08 -1.36
N SER A 167 -11.45 16.08 -0.02
CA SER A 167 -11.05 17.21 0.84
C SER A 167 -9.59 17.15 1.28
N THR A 168 -8.91 16.05 1.01
CA THR A 168 -7.51 15.84 1.40
C THR A 168 -6.60 16.83 0.67
N LYS A 169 -5.71 17.51 1.41
CA LYS A 169 -4.81 18.53 0.84
C LYS A 169 -3.94 18.00 -0.31
N ALA A 170 -3.55 16.72 -0.28
CA ALA A 170 -2.78 16.11 -1.36
C ALA A 170 -3.56 16.08 -2.67
N ILE A 171 -4.88 15.98 -2.64
CA ILE A 171 -5.73 15.97 -3.84
C ILE A 171 -5.77 17.34 -4.50
N SER A 172 -5.96 18.42 -3.72
CA SER A 172 -5.90 19.78 -4.28
C SER A 172 -4.52 20.11 -4.81
N LEU A 173 -3.45 19.72 -4.09
CA LEU A 173 -2.08 19.88 -4.55
C LEU A 173 -1.81 19.12 -5.83
N ALA A 174 -2.25 17.87 -5.95
CA ALA A 174 -2.12 17.08 -7.17
C ALA A 174 -2.82 17.77 -8.36
N SER A 175 -4.01 18.32 -8.14
CA SER A 175 -4.72 19.09 -9.16
C SER A 175 -3.90 20.28 -9.67
N ASP A 176 -3.28 21.01 -8.76
CA ASP A 176 -2.44 22.18 -9.11
C ASP A 176 -1.18 21.75 -9.88
N LEU A 177 -0.53 20.68 -9.44
CA LEU A 177 0.69 20.17 -10.06
C LEU A 177 0.47 19.69 -11.50
N VAL A 178 -0.65 19.04 -11.76
CA VAL A 178 -0.95 18.47 -13.08
C VAL A 178 -1.77 19.40 -13.98
N TYR A 179 -2.07 20.61 -13.56
CA TYR A 179 -2.95 21.54 -14.27
C TYR A 179 -2.55 21.77 -15.72
N GLY A 180 -1.25 21.92 -15.99
CA GLY A 180 -0.69 22.13 -17.32
C GLY A 180 -0.39 20.86 -18.11
N ALA A 181 -0.62 19.66 -17.56
CA ALA A 181 -0.26 18.40 -18.20
C ALA A 181 -1.13 18.12 -19.45
N ASN A 182 -0.50 17.71 -20.54
CA ASN A 182 -1.16 17.37 -21.80
C ASN A 182 -1.31 15.85 -22.01
N ASN A 183 -0.56 15.06 -21.25
CA ASN A 183 -0.57 13.59 -21.29
C ASN A 183 -0.21 13.02 -19.91
N ASP A 184 -0.25 11.71 -19.77
CA ASP A 184 0.04 11.04 -18.49
C ASP A 184 1.50 11.21 -18.06
N LEU A 185 2.43 11.24 -19.00
CA LEU A 185 3.85 11.41 -18.69
C LEU A 185 4.13 12.80 -18.10
N ASP A 186 3.52 13.87 -18.65
CA ASP A 186 3.62 15.21 -18.09
C ASP A 186 3.09 15.25 -16.66
N ALA A 187 1.94 14.62 -16.40
CA ALA A 187 1.34 14.57 -15.08
C ALA A 187 2.24 13.81 -14.08
N ILE A 188 2.75 12.63 -14.47
CA ILE A 188 3.66 11.84 -13.64
C ILE A 188 4.94 12.61 -13.35
N THR A 189 5.52 13.27 -14.37
CA THR A 189 6.74 14.06 -14.21
C THR A 189 6.54 15.21 -13.22
N SER A 190 5.43 15.95 -13.33
CA SER A 190 5.13 17.06 -12.43
C SER A 190 5.02 16.60 -10.97
N VAL A 191 4.35 15.48 -10.73
CA VAL A 191 4.21 14.91 -9.37
C VAL A 191 5.56 14.36 -8.88
N TYR A 192 6.30 13.66 -9.72
CA TYR A 192 7.63 13.14 -9.38
C TYR A 192 8.58 14.25 -8.97
N ASP A 193 8.69 15.30 -9.80
CA ASP A 193 9.58 16.44 -9.51
C ASP A 193 9.21 17.15 -8.22
N TYR A 194 7.91 17.30 -7.95
CA TYR A 194 7.46 17.83 -6.65
C TYR A 194 7.92 16.95 -5.50
N VAL A 195 7.72 15.64 -5.57
CA VAL A 195 8.08 14.71 -4.50
C VAL A 195 9.58 14.77 -4.20
N ILE A 196 10.44 14.67 -5.22
CA ILE A 196 11.90 14.63 -5.02
C ILE A 196 12.49 15.96 -4.57
N THR A 197 11.82 17.09 -4.86
CA THR A 197 12.33 18.43 -4.52
C THR A 197 11.75 18.99 -3.24
N SER A 198 10.54 18.57 -2.86
CA SER A 198 9.78 19.19 -1.76
C SER A 198 9.62 18.29 -0.53
N ILE A 199 9.76 16.97 -0.69
CA ILE A 199 9.60 16.03 0.41
C ILE A 199 10.97 15.61 0.93
N VAL A 200 11.22 15.86 2.21
CA VAL A 200 12.44 15.47 2.92
C VAL A 200 12.11 14.35 3.89
N TYR A 201 12.99 13.35 3.95
CA TYR A 201 12.82 12.26 4.92
C TYR A 201 12.98 12.80 6.36
N ASP A 202 12.00 12.51 7.19
CA ASP A 202 11.98 12.93 8.60
C ASP A 202 12.66 11.86 9.46
N TYR A 203 13.96 11.99 9.64
CA TYR A 203 14.77 11.07 10.44
C TYR A 203 14.37 11.06 11.90
N ASP A 204 14.05 12.24 12.46
CA ASP A 204 13.67 12.38 13.87
C ASP A 204 12.35 11.65 14.16
N LYS A 205 11.39 11.78 13.23
CA LYS A 205 10.13 11.06 13.33
C LYS A 205 10.34 9.56 13.17
N ALA A 206 11.19 9.13 12.24
CA ALA A 206 11.46 7.71 12.00
C ALA A 206 12.11 7.01 13.20
N GLU A 207 12.98 7.72 13.94
CA GLU A 207 13.61 7.19 15.16
C GLU A 207 12.63 7.12 16.35
N ASN A 208 11.58 7.94 16.36
CA ASN A 208 10.61 8.06 17.45
C ASN A 208 9.24 7.44 17.12
N VAL A 209 9.13 6.71 16.01
CA VAL A 209 7.89 6.00 15.66
C VAL A 209 7.67 4.86 16.65
N GLU A 210 6.69 5.02 17.51
CA GLU A 210 6.19 3.92 18.34
C GLU A 210 5.46 2.89 17.45
N SER A 211 5.49 1.62 17.87
CA SER A 211 4.86 0.49 17.14
C SER A 211 3.35 0.64 16.95
N THR A 212 2.74 1.63 17.57
CA THR A 212 1.33 2.00 17.45
C THR A 212 1.05 3.00 16.33
N TYR A 213 2.07 3.45 15.61
CA TYR A 213 1.90 4.36 14.49
C TYR A 213 1.59 3.56 13.22
N VAL A 214 0.35 3.13 13.10
CA VAL A 214 -0.22 2.54 11.87
C VAL A 214 -1.40 3.41 11.45
#